data_f73c80ed6c245e7fa149cd5b96a82806
#
_entry.id   f73c80ed6c245e7fa149cd5b96a82806
#
_cell.length_a   1.000
_cell.length_b   1.000
_cell.length_c   1.000
_cell.angle_alpha   90.00
_cell.angle_beta   90.00
_cell.angle_gamma   90.00
#
_symmetry.space_group_name_H-M   'P 1'
#
loop_
_entity.id
_entity.type
_entity.pdbx_description
1 polymer ?
#
loop_
_entity_poly.entity_id
_entity_poly.type
_entity_poly.pdbx_seq_one_letter_code
_entity_poly.pdbx_strand_id
1 'polypeptide(L)'
;LNPMRIDMRATSLNVIDAAMRSDDKTRIQYAAKQSRISNAYKKWIGQNRGLKKLKAVKKKQETEKEFEELVHNNKEWNDQYGGLLAKLKNNQDAFEQSFFDRWLFIEYVYYGPELFRFANSFEKLVKLYEEKGNSQELRNAGLKQTAVLEGFYKDFNSDVDQGIFKALTEKYLDYNSGHLP
;
A
#
# COMPACT_ATOMS: atom_id res chain seq x y z
N LEU A 1 -1.46 -6.85 8.54
CA LEU A 1 -1.39 -6.00 7.34
C LEU A 1 -2.73 -5.38 6.93
N ASN A 2 -3.78 -6.19 6.70
CA ASN A 2 -5.07 -5.66 6.26
C ASN A 2 -5.69 -4.62 7.23
N PRO A 3 -5.60 -4.74 8.57
CA PRO A 3 -6.10 -3.70 9.47
C PRO A 3 -5.48 -2.32 9.22
N MET A 4 -4.16 -2.24 9.08
CA MET A 4 -3.44 -1.01 8.75
C MET A 4 -3.90 -0.43 7.41
N ARG A 5 -3.96 -1.27 6.36
CA ARG A 5 -4.40 -0.85 5.03
C ARG A 5 -5.84 -0.34 5.02
N ILE A 6 -6.73 -0.99 5.78
CA ILE A 6 -8.13 -0.56 5.95
C ILE A 6 -8.17 0.82 6.63
N ASP A 7 -7.38 1.02 7.69
CA ASP A 7 -7.32 2.29 8.42
C ASP A 7 -6.80 3.43 7.53
N MET A 8 -5.69 3.22 6.82
CA MET A 8 -5.13 4.20 5.87
C MET A 8 -6.16 4.60 4.80
N ARG A 9 -6.88 3.61 4.23
CA ARG A 9 -7.90 3.90 3.21
C ARG A 9 -9.14 4.57 3.78
N ALA A 10 -9.59 4.17 4.98
CA ALA A 10 -10.69 4.84 5.67
C ALA A 10 -10.36 6.31 5.94
N THR A 11 -9.13 6.59 6.37
CA THR A 11 -8.65 7.95 6.62
C THR A 11 -8.70 8.81 5.35
N SER A 12 -8.19 8.30 4.22
CA SER A 12 -8.30 9.00 2.94
C SER A 12 -9.74 9.21 2.50
N LEU A 13 -10.58 8.19 2.63
CA LEU A 13 -12.01 8.26 2.25
C LEU A 13 -12.75 9.30 3.08
N ASN A 14 -12.49 9.43 4.37
CA ASN A 14 -13.13 10.43 5.22
C ASN A 14 -12.86 11.86 4.73
N VAL A 15 -11.61 12.16 4.34
CA VAL A 15 -11.24 13.47 3.77
C VAL A 15 -11.93 13.70 2.43
N ILE A 16 -11.83 12.72 1.52
CA ILE A 16 -12.41 12.80 0.17
C ILE A 16 -13.93 12.94 0.23
N ASP A 17 -14.61 12.11 1.02
CA ASP A 17 -16.07 12.11 1.14
C ASP A 17 -16.58 13.43 1.76
N ALA A 18 -15.85 14.03 2.69
CA ALA A 18 -16.18 15.34 3.23
C ALA A 18 -16.08 16.44 2.16
N ALA A 19 -14.99 16.45 1.39
CA ALA A 19 -14.79 17.40 0.31
C ALA A 19 -15.82 17.24 -0.83
N MET A 20 -16.11 16.00 -1.22
CA MET A 20 -17.12 15.70 -2.25
C MET A 20 -18.55 16.12 -1.86
N ARG A 21 -18.85 16.18 -0.56
CA ARG A 21 -20.16 16.67 -0.07
C ARG A 21 -20.27 18.20 -0.06
N SER A 22 -19.15 18.90 0.01
CA SER A 22 -19.14 20.35 0.11
C SER A 22 -19.13 21.09 -1.23
N ASP A 23 -18.66 20.41 -2.29
CA ASP A 23 -18.48 21.03 -3.60
C ASP A 23 -18.71 20.06 -4.77
N ASP A 24 -19.59 20.42 -5.70
CA ASP A 24 -19.94 19.61 -6.87
C ASP A 24 -18.76 19.39 -7.83
N LYS A 25 -17.90 20.40 -8.01
CA LYS A 25 -16.70 20.27 -8.84
C LYS A 25 -15.76 19.21 -8.26
N THR A 26 -15.49 19.29 -6.97
CA THR A 26 -14.69 18.29 -6.24
C THR A 26 -15.33 16.91 -6.31
N ARG A 27 -16.64 16.82 -6.22
CA ARG A 27 -17.37 15.55 -6.36
C ARG A 27 -17.12 14.89 -7.72
N ILE A 28 -17.12 15.67 -8.80
CA ILE A 28 -16.84 15.17 -10.15
C ILE A 28 -15.38 14.74 -10.28
N GLN A 29 -14.43 15.58 -9.84
CA GLN A 29 -13.00 15.31 -9.90
C GLN A 29 -12.59 14.05 -9.13
N TYR A 30 -13.20 13.81 -7.95
CA TYR A 30 -12.81 12.73 -7.06
C TYR A 30 -13.65 11.45 -7.18
N ALA A 31 -14.73 11.43 -7.95
CA ALA A 31 -15.61 10.26 -8.08
C ALA A 31 -14.87 8.97 -8.44
N ALA A 32 -14.01 9.00 -9.46
CA ALA A 32 -13.22 7.84 -9.87
C ALA A 32 -12.13 7.47 -8.87
N LYS A 33 -11.52 8.47 -8.22
CA LYS A 33 -10.47 8.27 -7.20
C LYS A 33 -11.07 7.64 -5.94
N GLN A 34 -12.16 8.19 -5.44
CA GLN A 34 -12.94 7.68 -4.32
C GLN A 34 -13.38 6.23 -4.55
N SER A 35 -13.91 5.93 -5.73
CA SER A 35 -14.34 4.57 -6.09
C SER A 35 -13.19 3.56 -6.03
N ARG A 36 -12.00 3.90 -6.56
CA ARG A 36 -10.81 3.02 -6.50
C ARG A 36 -10.37 2.75 -5.06
N ILE A 37 -10.30 3.78 -4.22
CA ILE A 37 -9.92 3.64 -2.81
C ILE A 37 -10.97 2.80 -2.06
N SER A 38 -12.25 3.10 -2.27
CA SER A 38 -13.39 2.40 -1.66
C SER A 38 -13.44 0.91 -2.04
N ASN A 39 -13.14 0.57 -3.30
CA ASN A 39 -13.10 -0.83 -3.75
C ASN A 39 -12.00 -1.63 -3.04
N ALA A 40 -10.80 -1.08 -2.89
CA ALA A 40 -9.72 -1.71 -2.12
C ALA A 40 -10.11 -1.86 -0.65
N TYR A 41 -10.63 -0.81 -0.03
CA TYR A 41 -11.14 -0.80 1.35
C TYR A 41 -12.16 -1.90 1.59
N LYS A 42 -13.21 -1.98 0.77
CA LYS A 42 -14.27 -2.99 0.85
C LYS A 42 -13.73 -4.40 0.65
N LYS A 43 -12.80 -4.59 -0.30
CA LYS A 43 -12.13 -5.87 -0.56
C LYS A 43 -11.45 -6.41 0.70
N TRP A 44 -10.66 -5.60 1.39
CA TRP A 44 -9.94 -6.06 2.59
C TRP A 44 -10.85 -6.31 3.78
N ILE A 45 -11.90 -5.52 3.95
CA ILE A 45 -12.95 -5.81 4.95
C ILE A 45 -13.60 -7.16 4.64
N GLY A 46 -13.97 -7.39 3.38
CA GLY A 46 -14.56 -8.67 2.94
C GLY A 46 -13.62 -9.86 3.18
N GLN A 47 -12.33 -9.71 2.86
CA GLN A 47 -11.31 -10.73 3.13
C GLN A 47 -11.20 -11.05 4.61
N ASN A 48 -11.09 -10.03 5.47
CA ASN A 48 -11.00 -10.24 6.92
C ASN A 48 -12.24 -10.93 7.50
N ARG A 49 -13.44 -10.54 7.04
CA ARG A 49 -14.69 -11.21 7.42
C ARG A 49 -14.73 -12.65 6.95
N GLY A 50 -14.31 -12.91 5.72
CA GLY A 50 -14.21 -14.26 5.15
C GLY A 50 -13.27 -15.16 5.96
N LEU A 51 -12.05 -14.70 6.24
CA LEU A 51 -11.07 -15.44 7.04
C LEU A 51 -11.59 -15.77 8.45
N LYS A 52 -12.26 -14.81 9.10
CA LYS A 52 -12.88 -15.03 10.41
C LYS A 52 -14.03 -16.05 10.33
N LYS A 53 -14.94 -15.90 9.36
CA LYS A 53 -16.08 -16.81 9.16
C LYS A 53 -15.63 -18.25 8.90
N LEU A 54 -14.60 -18.42 8.08
CA LEU A 54 -14.02 -19.71 7.71
C LEU A 54 -13.11 -20.30 8.81
N LYS A 55 -12.86 -19.56 9.88
CA LYS A 55 -11.89 -19.94 10.95
C LYS A 55 -10.53 -20.33 10.35
N ALA A 56 -10.08 -19.57 9.33
CA ALA A 56 -8.93 -19.92 8.48
C ALA A 56 -7.65 -20.16 9.30
N VAL A 57 -7.37 -19.31 10.30
CA VAL A 57 -6.21 -19.45 11.19
C VAL A 57 -6.28 -20.76 11.98
N LYS A 58 -7.45 -21.05 12.57
CA LYS A 58 -7.63 -22.29 13.34
C LYS A 58 -7.44 -23.54 12.48
N LYS A 59 -8.06 -23.56 11.30
CA LYS A 59 -7.88 -24.67 10.34
C LYS A 59 -6.42 -24.87 9.93
N LYS A 60 -5.71 -23.76 9.68
CA LYS A 60 -4.28 -23.81 9.37
C LYS A 60 -3.48 -24.44 10.52
N GLN A 61 -3.72 -24.00 11.76
CA GLN A 61 -3.07 -24.56 12.95
C GLN A 61 -3.37 -26.06 13.15
N GLU A 62 -4.62 -26.47 12.92
CA GLU A 62 -5.01 -27.90 12.95
C GLU A 62 -4.25 -28.70 11.90
N THR A 63 -4.19 -28.23 10.65
CA THR A 63 -3.44 -28.90 9.58
C THR A 63 -1.92 -28.93 9.86
N GLU A 64 -1.35 -27.88 10.40
CA GLU A 64 0.07 -27.84 10.80
C GLU A 64 0.36 -28.87 11.90
N LYS A 65 -0.51 -28.97 12.88
CA LYS A 65 -0.41 -29.98 13.95
C LYS A 65 -0.49 -31.42 13.41
N GLU A 66 -1.47 -31.69 12.53
CA GLU A 66 -1.61 -33.01 11.87
C GLU A 66 -0.33 -33.35 11.07
N PHE A 67 0.22 -32.38 10.35
CA PHE A 67 1.47 -32.55 9.62
C PHE A 67 2.65 -32.89 10.55
N GLU A 68 2.82 -32.16 11.67
CA GLU A 68 3.88 -32.45 12.64
C GLU A 68 3.73 -33.84 13.26
N GLU A 69 2.52 -34.27 13.61
CA GLU A 69 2.24 -35.60 14.12
C GLU A 69 2.58 -36.70 13.11
N LEU A 70 2.21 -36.53 11.84
CA LEU A 70 2.53 -37.47 10.78
C LEU A 70 4.06 -37.56 10.53
N VAL A 71 4.73 -36.44 10.48
CA VAL A 71 6.19 -36.37 10.30
C VAL A 71 6.90 -37.02 11.46
N HIS A 72 6.50 -36.73 12.70
CA HIS A 72 7.12 -37.30 13.90
C HIS A 72 6.99 -38.82 13.98
N ASN A 73 5.87 -39.38 13.54
CA ASN A 73 5.59 -40.81 13.60
C ASN A 73 6.24 -41.63 12.45
N ASN A 74 6.89 -40.99 11.49
CA ASN A 74 7.59 -41.65 10.40
C ASN A 74 9.05 -41.19 10.34
N LYS A 75 9.99 -42.13 10.57
CA LYS A 75 11.41 -41.81 10.65
C LYS A 75 11.96 -41.13 9.39
N GLU A 76 11.63 -41.65 8.21
CA GLU A 76 12.07 -41.11 6.93
C GLU A 76 11.54 -39.68 6.72
N TRP A 77 10.27 -39.44 7.04
CA TRP A 77 9.67 -38.12 6.95
C TRP A 77 10.24 -37.17 8.00
N ASN A 78 10.53 -37.67 9.21
CA ASN A 78 11.17 -36.83 10.24
C ASN A 78 12.58 -36.38 9.84
N ASP A 79 13.35 -37.30 9.22
CA ASP A 79 14.68 -36.97 8.71
C ASP A 79 14.63 -35.92 7.57
N GLN A 80 13.57 -35.96 6.74
CA GLN A 80 13.41 -35.07 5.58
C GLN A 80 12.70 -33.75 5.93
N TYR A 81 11.64 -33.78 6.74
CA TYR A 81 10.74 -32.66 6.99
C TYR A 81 10.72 -32.19 8.44
N GLY A 82 11.43 -32.85 9.34
CA GLY A 82 11.52 -32.46 10.73
C GLY A 82 12.02 -31.04 10.88
N GLY A 83 11.30 -30.21 11.63
CA GLY A 83 11.59 -28.80 11.84
C GLY A 83 11.25 -27.86 10.67
N LEU A 84 10.62 -28.36 9.60
CA LEU A 84 10.24 -27.52 8.45
C LEU A 84 9.30 -26.36 8.83
N LEU A 85 8.26 -26.65 9.64
CA LEU A 85 7.33 -25.61 10.09
C LEU A 85 8.02 -24.55 10.96
N ALA A 86 8.95 -24.97 11.84
CA ALA A 86 9.74 -24.03 12.64
C ALA A 86 10.61 -23.12 11.76
N LYS A 87 11.27 -23.67 10.72
CA LYS A 87 12.03 -22.87 9.75
C LYS A 87 11.15 -21.88 8.98
N LEU A 88 9.96 -22.32 8.53
CA LEU A 88 9.01 -21.46 7.84
C LEU A 88 8.51 -20.33 8.75
N LYS A 89 8.20 -20.63 10.01
CA LYS A 89 7.80 -19.63 10.99
C LYS A 89 8.91 -18.60 11.26
N ASN A 90 10.14 -19.06 11.50
CA ASN A 90 11.27 -18.16 11.72
C ASN A 90 11.52 -17.23 10.52
N ASN A 91 11.40 -17.75 9.30
CA ASN A 91 11.50 -16.93 8.08
C ASN A 91 10.35 -15.93 7.99
N GLN A 92 9.12 -16.32 8.33
CA GLN A 92 7.97 -15.43 8.35
C GLN A 92 8.17 -14.32 9.38
N ASP A 93 8.57 -14.65 10.60
CA ASP A 93 8.79 -13.69 11.68
C ASP A 93 9.89 -12.68 11.31
N ALA A 94 11.00 -13.15 10.69
CA ALA A 94 12.08 -12.29 10.21
C ALA A 94 11.65 -11.34 9.07
N PHE A 95 10.68 -11.74 8.27
CA PHE A 95 10.20 -10.97 7.12
C PHE A 95 9.04 -10.02 7.48
N GLU A 96 8.28 -10.32 8.53
CA GLU A 96 7.00 -9.68 8.82
C GLU A 96 7.12 -8.16 8.98
N GLN A 97 8.11 -7.69 9.74
CA GLN A 97 8.32 -6.26 9.98
C GLN A 97 8.65 -5.53 8.67
N SER A 98 9.62 -6.00 7.90
CA SER A 98 10.01 -5.39 6.63
C SER A 98 8.85 -5.39 5.62
N PHE A 99 8.02 -6.43 5.65
CA PHE A 99 6.83 -6.52 4.80
C PHE A 99 5.75 -5.52 5.22
N PHE A 100 5.54 -5.36 6.53
CA PHE A 100 4.62 -4.36 7.07
C PHE A 100 5.06 -2.94 6.71
N ASP A 101 6.33 -2.61 6.95
CA ASP A 101 6.92 -1.30 6.67
C ASP A 101 6.82 -0.94 5.18
N ARG A 102 7.16 -1.90 4.31
CA ARG A 102 6.99 -1.73 2.86
C ARG A 102 5.55 -1.37 2.48
N TRP A 103 4.56 -2.06 3.05
CA TRP A 103 3.16 -1.79 2.73
C TRP A 103 2.65 -0.51 3.38
N LEU A 104 3.13 -0.14 4.55
CA LEU A 104 2.84 1.15 5.16
C LEU A 104 3.34 2.30 4.26
N PHE A 105 4.58 2.20 3.79
CA PHE A 105 5.14 3.16 2.84
C PHE A 105 4.32 3.22 1.53
N ILE A 106 3.95 2.07 0.97
CA ILE A 106 3.13 2.02 -0.25
C ILE A 106 1.76 2.68 -0.04
N GLU A 107 1.07 2.41 1.07
CA GLU A 107 -0.23 3.01 1.36
C GLU A 107 -0.13 4.53 1.57
N TYR A 108 0.95 5.00 2.18
CA TYR A 108 1.18 6.43 2.42
C TYR A 108 1.65 7.16 1.16
N VAL A 109 2.68 6.67 0.47
CA VAL A 109 3.32 7.39 -0.64
C VAL A 109 2.59 7.16 -1.96
N TYR A 110 2.27 5.89 -2.31
CA TYR A 110 1.69 5.59 -3.62
C TYR A 110 0.17 5.72 -3.66
N TYR A 111 -0.50 5.49 -2.54
CA TYR A 111 -1.96 5.54 -2.47
C TYR A 111 -2.51 6.67 -1.60
N GLY A 112 -1.64 7.44 -0.99
CA GLY A 112 -1.94 8.64 -0.24
C GLY A 112 -2.06 9.88 -1.13
N PRO A 113 -1.37 10.98 -0.79
CA PRO A 113 -1.43 12.23 -1.55
C PRO A 113 -1.01 12.05 -3.01
N GLU A 114 -1.75 12.68 -3.90
CA GLU A 114 -1.46 12.56 -5.35
C GLU A 114 -0.18 13.27 -5.74
N LEU A 115 0.14 14.35 -5.02
CA LEU A 115 1.34 15.14 -5.26
C LEU A 115 2.63 14.33 -5.15
N PHE A 116 2.68 13.31 -4.27
CA PHE A 116 3.85 12.45 -4.15
C PHE A 116 4.16 11.68 -5.43
N ARG A 117 3.14 11.06 -6.03
CA ARG A 117 3.31 10.34 -7.31
C ARG A 117 3.60 11.28 -8.45
N PHE A 118 2.99 12.45 -8.43
CA PHE A 118 3.23 13.48 -9.42
C PHE A 118 4.69 13.95 -9.35
N ALA A 119 5.21 14.28 -8.16
CA ALA A 119 6.61 14.66 -7.97
C ALA A 119 7.55 13.53 -8.43
N ASN A 120 7.26 12.27 -8.07
CA ASN A 120 8.07 11.13 -8.50
C ASN A 120 8.07 10.93 -10.03
N SER A 121 7.07 11.41 -10.75
CA SER A 121 7.05 11.33 -12.22
C SER A 121 8.16 12.15 -12.91
N PHE A 122 8.77 13.08 -12.18
CA PHE A 122 9.91 13.88 -12.66
C PHE A 122 11.28 13.23 -12.41
N GLU A 123 11.35 12.14 -11.63
CA GLU A 123 12.61 11.46 -11.31
C GLU A 123 13.44 11.13 -12.56
N LYS A 124 12.77 10.67 -13.62
CA LYS A 124 13.43 10.36 -14.89
C LYS A 124 14.08 11.59 -15.54
N LEU A 125 13.46 12.78 -15.43
CA LEU A 125 14.03 14.02 -15.94
C LEU A 125 15.25 14.43 -15.13
N VAL A 126 15.19 14.29 -13.81
CA VAL A 126 16.32 14.60 -12.91
C VAL A 126 17.51 13.70 -13.26
N LYS A 127 17.31 12.38 -13.32
CA LYS A 127 18.37 11.42 -13.70
C LYS A 127 18.96 11.72 -15.08
N LEU A 128 18.11 12.04 -16.06
CA LEU A 128 18.57 12.36 -17.39
C LEU A 128 19.40 13.66 -17.44
N TYR A 129 19.03 14.66 -16.63
CA TYR A 129 19.82 15.88 -16.48
C TYR A 129 21.16 15.61 -15.80
N GLU A 130 21.19 14.81 -14.75
CA GLU A 130 22.43 14.43 -14.06
C GLU A 130 23.41 13.68 -14.98
N GLU A 131 22.87 12.80 -15.83
CA GLU A 131 23.69 11.99 -16.76
C GLU A 131 24.15 12.74 -18.00
N LYS A 132 23.31 13.61 -18.58
CA LYS A 132 23.50 14.17 -19.92
C LYS A 132 23.43 15.70 -20.01
N GLY A 133 23.19 16.37 -18.87
CA GLY A 133 23.03 17.82 -18.82
C GLY A 133 21.88 18.30 -19.72
N ASN A 134 22.02 19.51 -20.30
CA ASN A 134 21.03 20.12 -21.21
C ASN A 134 21.01 19.48 -22.62
N SER A 135 20.77 18.19 -22.70
CA SER A 135 20.71 17.43 -23.94
C SER A 135 19.39 17.62 -24.71
N GLN A 136 19.37 17.27 -25.99
CA GLN A 136 18.14 17.24 -26.79
C GLN A 136 17.17 16.18 -26.27
N GLU A 137 17.69 15.10 -25.69
CA GLU A 137 16.91 14.02 -25.08
C GLU A 137 16.15 14.50 -23.84
N LEU A 138 16.80 15.31 -22.99
CA LEU A 138 16.15 15.96 -21.84
C LEU A 138 15.02 16.88 -22.28
N ARG A 139 15.24 17.70 -23.33
CA ARG A 139 14.20 18.61 -23.85
C ARG A 139 12.99 17.84 -24.37
N ASN A 140 13.23 16.75 -25.11
CA ASN A 140 12.15 15.90 -25.63
C ASN A 140 11.37 15.21 -24.51
N ALA A 141 12.06 14.78 -23.44
CA ALA A 141 11.44 14.20 -22.26
C ALA A 141 10.62 15.25 -21.47
N GLY A 142 11.15 16.48 -21.36
CA GLY A 142 10.45 17.61 -20.75
C GLY A 142 9.16 17.97 -21.48
N LEU A 143 9.16 18.01 -22.81
CA LEU A 143 7.95 18.26 -23.60
C LEU A 143 6.87 17.20 -23.37
N LYS A 144 7.25 15.93 -23.22
CA LYS A 144 6.28 14.86 -22.86
C LYS A 144 5.72 15.04 -21.45
N GLN A 145 6.54 15.55 -20.52
CA GLN A 145 6.10 15.79 -19.15
C GLN A 145 5.12 16.96 -19.04
N THR A 146 5.13 17.92 -19.98
CA THR A 146 4.16 19.02 -20.02
C THR A 146 2.72 18.49 -20.13
N ALA A 147 2.47 17.49 -20.97
CA ALA A 147 1.15 16.87 -21.10
C ALA A 147 0.71 16.16 -19.81
N VAL A 148 1.65 15.56 -19.08
CA VAL A 148 1.38 14.94 -17.77
C VAL A 148 1.01 16.01 -16.73
N LEU A 149 1.70 17.14 -16.74
CA LEU A 149 1.43 18.27 -15.87
C LEU A 149 0.03 18.86 -16.10
N GLU A 150 -0.34 19.10 -17.36
CA GLU A 150 -1.69 19.59 -17.74
C GLU A 150 -2.79 18.60 -17.30
N GLY A 151 -2.59 17.31 -17.57
CA GLY A 151 -3.53 16.26 -17.18
C GLY A 151 -3.68 16.14 -15.65
N PHE A 152 -2.59 16.31 -14.91
CA PHE A 152 -2.61 16.28 -13.46
C PHE A 152 -3.45 17.42 -12.87
N TYR A 153 -3.18 18.65 -13.27
CA TYR A 153 -3.87 19.83 -12.72
C TYR A 153 -5.34 19.94 -13.13
N LYS A 154 -5.78 19.25 -14.16
CA LYS A 154 -7.19 19.21 -14.54
C LYS A 154 -8.08 18.62 -13.44
N ASP A 155 -7.61 17.56 -12.78
CA ASP A 155 -8.38 16.82 -11.77
C ASP A 155 -7.77 16.89 -10.36
N PHE A 156 -6.74 17.72 -10.16
CA PHE A 156 -6.08 17.94 -8.88
C PHE A 156 -6.80 19.00 -8.05
N ASN A 157 -6.98 18.72 -6.76
CA ASN A 157 -7.46 19.68 -5.78
C ASN A 157 -6.48 19.72 -4.61
N SER A 158 -5.78 20.86 -4.47
CA SER A 158 -4.73 21.05 -3.47
C SER A 158 -5.22 20.92 -2.04
N ASP A 159 -6.44 21.41 -1.75
CA ASP A 159 -6.97 21.40 -0.38
C ASP A 159 -7.32 19.97 0.06
N VAL A 160 -7.89 19.19 -0.86
CA VAL A 160 -8.17 17.76 -0.61
C VAL A 160 -6.87 16.98 -0.45
N ASP A 161 -5.89 17.20 -1.31
CA ASP A 161 -4.59 16.50 -1.25
C ASP A 161 -3.82 16.85 0.02
N GLN A 162 -3.83 18.12 0.44
CA GLN A 162 -3.24 18.57 1.72
C GLN A 162 -3.98 17.95 2.91
N GLY A 163 -5.31 17.86 2.86
CA GLY A 163 -6.11 17.19 3.89
C GLY A 163 -5.75 15.70 4.03
N ILE A 164 -5.60 15.00 2.89
CA ILE A 164 -5.16 13.60 2.85
C ILE A 164 -3.74 13.48 3.41
N PHE A 165 -2.81 14.35 2.97
CA PHE A 165 -1.43 14.38 3.46
C PHE A 165 -1.39 14.50 4.98
N LYS A 166 -2.06 15.50 5.56
CA LYS A 166 -2.10 15.72 7.00
C LYS A 166 -2.64 14.50 7.75
N ALA A 167 -3.82 14.01 7.37
CA ALA A 167 -4.47 12.91 8.05
C ALA A 167 -3.69 11.59 7.94
N LEU A 168 -3.10 11.31 6.78
CA LEU A 168 -2.30 10.09 6.58
C LEU A 168 -0.92 10.19 7.23
N THR A 169 -0.33 11.38 7.36
CA THR A 169 0.94 11.55 8.08
C THR A 169 0.79 11.19 9.55
N GLU A 170 -0.28 11.63 10.20
CA GLU A 170 -0.59 11.23 11.58
C GLU A 170 -0.66 9.69 11.70
N LYS A 171 -1.40 9.03 10.80
CA LYS A 171 -1.49 7.57 10.76
C LYS A 171 -0.16 6.88 10.46
N TYR A 172 0.62 7.44 9.52
CA TYR A 172 1.93 6.91 9.19
C TYR A 172 2.86 6.92 10.41
N LEU A 173 2.87 8.01 11.16
CA LEU A 173 3.68 8.14 12.39
C LEU A 173 3.20 7.16 13.49
N ASP A 174 1.89 6.95 13.63
CA ASP A 174 1.33 5.98 14.59
C ASP A 174 1.77 4.54 14.28
N TYR A 175 1.89 4.19 13.00
CA TYR A 175 2.28 2.84 12.56
C TYR A 175 3.79 2.66 12.35
N ASN A 176 4.54 3.76 12.21
CA ASN A 176 5.98 3.70 11.95
C ASN A 176 6.73 3.33 13.23
N SER A 177 7.37 2.16 13.22
CA SER A 177 8.20 1.67 14.32
C SER A 177 9.61 2.26 14.38
N GLY A 178 9.88 3.30 13.58
CA GLY A 178 11.20 3.93 13.48
C GLY A 178 12.14 3.27 12.45
N HIS A 179 11.65 2.32 11.67
CA HIS A 179 12.43 1.66 10.60
C HIS A 179 12.29 2.35 9.24
N LEU A 180 11.32 3.25 9.09
CA LEU A 180 11.10 4.05 7.89
C LEU A 180 11.39 5.52 8.17
N PRO A 181 11.84 6.28 7.14
CA PRO A 181 12.07 7.72 7.25
C PRO A 181 10.81 8.51 7.56
#